data_41d6eb5b56d808557ff6d101f24d9520
#
_entry.id   41d6eb5b56d808557ff6d101f24d9520
#
_cell.length_a   1.000
_cell.length_b   1.000
_cell.length_c   1.000
_cell.angle_alpha   90.00
_cell.angle_beta   90.00
_cell.angle_gamma   90.00
#
_symmetry.space_group_name_H-M   'P 1'
#
loop_
_entity.id
_entity.type
_entity.pdbx_description
1 polymer ?
#
loop_
_entity_poly.entity_id
_entity_poly.type
_entity_poly.pdbx_seq_one_letter_code
_entity_poly.pdbx_strand_id
1 'polypeptide(L)'
;MSSNKEIVFITGGNTGLGYEIVKALYQSPRPYDIILGTRTVSKGEDAIATLQKEIPQSAGGSTLSVQQADLASDASLEQAVEAISAKTGGRLDVLINNGGASFDNDIAPHGKGMSVRDAFNAMWDVNVSGTHVLTQLAAPLLLKSQSGNGPRLLFVTSGTSTLTETEIFDTPMGQRLNASPPAGWPKESAGEGTMSVTGYRSAKTGLNMLMREWARILRNDGVKVWAVSPGFLATGLGGVGADKLKAAGALDPSVGGETVREVVEGRRDGEVGKVVRRGVVQPW
;
A
#
# COMPACT_ATOMS: atom_id res chain seq x y z
N MET A 1 3.81 24.30 22.91
CA MET A 1 3.80 22.89 23.37
C MET A 1 3.94 22.04 22.11
N SER A 2 5.05 21.33 21.95
CA SER A 2 5.22 20.38 20.82
C SER A 2 4.12 19.34 20.93
N SER A 3 3.25 19.24 19.93
CA SER A 3 2.20 18.21 19.92
C SER A 3 2.89 16.85 19.89
N ASN A 4 2.57 16.00 20.87
CA ASN A 4 3.15 14.65 21.00
C ASN A 4 2.52 13.68 19.98
N LYS A 5 2.20 14.19 18.76
CA LYS A 5 1.61 13.39 17.68
C LYS A 5 2.66 12.64 16.91
N GLU A 6 2.39 11.37 16.61
CA GLU A 6 3.19 10.62 15.65
C GLU A 6 2.91 11.15 14.24
N ILE A 7 3.96 11.39 13.47
CA ILE A 7 3.89 11.89 12.09
C ILE A 7 3.84 10.71 11.15
N VAL A 8 2.74 10.61 10.40
CA VAL A 8 2.50 9.52 9.45
C VAL A 8 2.43 10.07 8.03
N PHE A 9 3.26 9.56 7.13
CA PHE A 9 3.12 9.81 5.70
C PHE A 9 2.63 8.55 5.00
N ILE A 10 1.55 8.66 4.22
CA ILE A 10 0.97 7.56 3.46
C ILE A 10 0.82 7.91 2.00
N THR A 11 1.35 7.10 1.07
CA THR A 11 1.15 7.27 -0.37
C THR A 11 -0.19 6.70 -0.84
N GLY A 12 -0.83 7.39 -1.82
CA GLY A 12 -2.12 6.97 -2.36
C GLY A 12 -3.26 7.02 -1.33
N GLY A 13 -3.19 7.96 -0.37
CA GLY A 13 -4.13 8.09 0.74
C GLY A 13 -5.52 8.64 0.37
N ASN A 14 -5.73 9.05 -0.88
CA ASN A 14 -6.94 9.74 -1.30
C ASN A 14 -8.09 8.82 -1.77
N THR A 15 -7.87 7.52 -1.89
CA THR A 15 -8.88 6.58 -2.40
C THR A 15 -8.63 5.14 -1.94
N GLY A 16 -9.67 4.31 -2.00
CA GLY A 16 -9.59 2.87 -1.75
C GLY A 16 -8.98 2.53 -0.40
N LEU A 17 -8.04 1.59 -0.39
CA LEU A 17 -7.37 1.16 0.84
C LEU A 17 -6.63 2.31 1.54
N GLY A 18 -5.95 3.18 0.79
CA GLY A 18 -5.22 4.31 1.38
C GLY A 18 -6.14 5.27 2.14
N TYR A 19 -7.32 5.55 1.59
CA TYR A 19 -8.34 6.34 2.27
C TYR A 19 -8.80 5.66 3.58
N GLU A 20 -9.04 4.35 3.54
CA GLU A 20 -9.47 3.61 4.73
C GLU A 20 -8.36 3.51 5.80
N ILE A 21 -7.09 3.48 5.40
CA ILE A 21 -5.96 3.57 6.35
C ILE A 21 -5.96 4.95 7.04
N VAL A 22 -6.08 6.03 6.25
CA VAL A 22 -6.18 7.40 6.78
C VAL A 22 -7.36 7.51 7.75
N LYS A 23 -8.53 6.97 7.36
CA LYS A 23 -9.74 6.96 8.18
C LYS A 23 -9.55 6.19 9.49
N ALA A 24 -8.97 4.99 9.44
CA ALA A 24 -8.70 4.16 10.61
C ALA A 24 -7.75 4.86 11.61
N LEU A 25 -6.69 5.51 11.10
CA LEU A 25 -5.77 6.29 11.93
C LEU A 25 -6.44 7.55 12.51
N TYR A 26 -7.28 8.22 11.73
CA TYR A 26 -8.01 9.42 12.18
C TYR A 26 -9.04 9.11 13.28
N GLN A 27 -9.61 7.90 13.25
CA GLN A 27 -10.51 7.37 14.27
C GLN A 27 -9.81 6.82 15.51
N SER A 28 -8.49 6.63 15.46
CA SER A 28 -7.72 6.13 16.59
C SER A 28 -7.79 7.09 17.79
N PRO A 29 -7.82 6.56 19.03
CA PRO A 29 -7.63 7.38 20.22
C PRO A 29 -6.21 7.94 20.35
N ARG A 30 -5.23 7.44 19.59
CA ARG A 30 -3.87 7.99 19.52
C ARG A 30 -3.84 9.20 18.60
N PRO A 31 -3.11 10.27 18.99
CA PRO A 31 -2.99 11.46 18.15
C PRO A 31 -1.94 11.27 17.04
N TYR A 32 -2.33 11.55 15.79
CA TYR A 32 -1.45 11.53 14.63
C TYR A 32 -1.45 12.86 13.88
N ASP A 33 -0.32 13.21 13.26
CA ASP A 33 -0.25 14.18 12.17
C ASP A 33 -0.15 13.38 10.85
N ILE A 34 -1.29 13.22 10.18
CA ILE A 34 -1.43 12.36 9.00
C ILE A 34 -1.23 13.21 7.74
N ILE A 35 -0.17 12.90 7.00
CA ILE A 35 0.15 13.51 5.72
C ILE A 35 -0.27 12.55 4.61
N LEU A 36 -1.33 12.92 3.89
CA LEU A 36 -1.93 12.14 2.82
C LEU A 36 -1.22 12.44 1.50
N GLY A 37 -0.46 11.48 0.99
CA GLY A 37 0.22 11.55 -0.30
C GLY A 37 -0.71 11.20 -1.45
N THR A 38 -0.73 12.03 -2.50
CA THR A 38 -1.53 11.83 -3.70
C THR A 38 -0.88 12.47 -4.92
N ARG A 39 -1.13 11.94 -6.12
CA ARG A 39 -0.64 12.55 -7.38
C ARG A 39 -1.30 13.90 -7.68
N THR A 40 -2.53 14.10 -7.25
CA THR A 40 -3.34 15.29 -7.51
C THR A 40 -3.82 15.88 -6.19
N VAL A 41 -3.32 17.06 -5.84
CA VAL A 41 -3.60 17.72 -4.56
C VAL A 41 -5.09 17.87 -4.30
N SER A 42 -5.86 18.37 -5.29
CA SER A 42 -7.31 18.57 -5.15
C SER A 42 -8.06 17.28 -4.78
N LYS A 43 -7.64 16.10 -5.32
CA LYS A 43 -8.24 14.81 -4.93
C LYS A 43 -7.92 14.43 -3.48
N GLY A 44 -6.78 14.84 -2.97
CA GLY A 44 -6.44 14.68 -1.56
C GLY A 44 -7.28 15.58 -0.65
N GLU A 45 -7.46 16.83 -1.05
CA GLU A 45 -8.32 17.80 -0.35
C GLU A 45 -9.78 17.34 -0.32
N ASP A 46 -10.31 16.84 -1.44
CA ASP A 46 -11.65 16.25 -1.52
C ASP A 46 -11.80 15.03 -0.60
N ALA A 47 -10.78 14.19 -0.53
CA ALA A 47 -10.77 13.02 0.36
C ALA A 47 -10.79 13.46 1.84
N ILE A 48 -10.00 14.45 2.22
CA ILE A 48 -10.01 15.01 3.58
C ILE A 48 -11.37 15.62 3.89
N ALA A 49 -11.93 16.43 2.99
CA ALA A 49 -13.25 17.04 3.18
C ALA A 49 -14.36 15.98 3.34
N THR A 50 -14.28 14.90 2.59
CA THR A 50 -15.20 13.76 2.72
C THR A 50 -15.04 13.09 4.08
N LEU A 51 -13.81 12.79 4.48
CA LEU A 51 -13.53 12.16 5.78
C LEU A 51 -14.00 13.02 6.96
N GLN A 52 -13.81 14.34 6.90
CA GLN A 52 -14.25 15.25 7.94
C GLN A 52 -15.79 15.41 8.01
N LYS A 53 -16.50 15.19 6.91
CA LYS A 53 -17.97 15.07 6.93
C LYS A 53 -18.43 13.79 7.59
N GLU A 54 -17.75 12.66 7.30
CA GLU A 54 -18.07 11.36 7.92
C GLU A 54 -17.69 11.34 9.40
N ILE A 55 -16.57 11.96 9.75
CA ILE A 55 -16.00 11.97 11.11
C ILE A 55 -15.58 13.42 11.43
N PRO A 56 -16.51 14.23 11.95
CA PRO A 56 -16.25 15.66 12.18
C PRO A 56 -15.10 15.93 13.14
N GLN A 57 -14.83 15.00 14.06
CA GLN A 57 -13.78 15.15 15.06
C GLN A 57 -13.01 13.85 15.27
N SER A 58 -11.68 13.90 15.16
CA SER A 58 -10.81 12.79 15.50
C SER A 58 -10.87 12.46 17.00
N ALA A 59 -10.98 11.16 17.33
CA ALA A 59 -11.03 10.70 18.71
C ALA A 59 -9.73 11.04 19.49
N GLY A 60 -8.57 10.94 18.83
CA GLY A 60 -7.25 11.26 19.41
C GLY A 60 -6.78 12.69 19.14
N GLY A 61 -7.58 13.53 18.46
CA GLY A 61 -7.16 14.87 18.05
C GLY A 61 -6.15 14.86 16.89
N SER A 62 -6.18 13.86 16.01
CA SER A 62 -5.33 13.77 14.84
C SER A 62 -5.58 14.91 13.85
N THR A 63 -4.56 15.29 13.08
CA THR A 63 -4.63 16.30 12.03
C THR A 63 -4.41 15.66 10.66
N LEU A 64 -4.96 16.29 9.63
CA LEU A 64 -4.87 15.85 8.25
C LEU A 64 -4.25 16.94 7.39
N SER A 65 -3.39 16.56 6.45
CA SER A 65 -2.89 17.44 5.42
C SER A 65 -2.57 16.66 4.15
N VAL A 66 -2.47 17.35 3.02
CA VAL A 66 -2.16 16.76 1.72
C VAL A 66 -0.73 17.09 1.34
N GLN A 67 -0.04 16.14 0.71
CA GLN A 67 1.24 16.31 0.05
C GLN A 67 1.17 15.69 -1.34
N GLN A 68 1.55 16.44 -2.38
CA GLN A 68 1.70 15.85 -3.71
C GLN A 68 2.86 14.85 -3.69
N ALA A 69 2.62 13.64 -4.19
CA ALA A 69 3.63 12.60 -4.36
C ALA A 69 3.22 11.64 -5.49
N ASP A 70 3.99 11.62 -6.55
CA ASP A 70 3.82 10.69 -7.67
C ASP A 70 4.95 9.68 -7.68
N LEU A 71 4.62 8.40 -7.48
CA LEU A 71 5.59 7.31 -7.46
C LEU A 71 6.27 7.05 -8.81
N ALA A 72 5.77 7.61 -9.89
CA ALA A 72 6.38 7.54 -11.21
C ALA A 72 7.29 8.75 -11.53
N SER A 73 7.60 9.61 -10.54
CA SER A 73 8.39 10.84 -10.76
C SER A 73 9.32 11.11 -9.57
N ASP A 74 10.61 10.90 -9.78
CA ASP A 74 11.64 11.15 -8.76
C ASP A 74 11.60 12.61 -8.27
N ALA A 75 11.47 13.57 -9.20
CA ALA A 75 11.36 15.00 -8.84
C ALA A 75 10.15 15.30 -7.95
N SER A 76 9.00 14.62 -8.18
CA SER A 76 7.83 14.75 -7.30
C SER A 76 8.08 14.15 -5.92
N LEU A 77 8.81 13.05 -5.84
CA LEU A 77 9.15 12.41 -4.57
C LEU A 77 10.17 13.22 -3.77
N GLU A 78 11.17 13.78 -4.42
CA GLU A 78 12.14 14.71 -3.81
C GLU A 78 11.44 15.92 -3.21
N GLN A 79 10.60 16.61 -3.98
CA GLN A 79 9.81 17.74 -3.51
C GLN A 79 8.88 17.37 -2.36
N ALA A 80 8.27 16.17 -2.42
CA ALA A 80 7.40 15.70 -1.35
C ALA A 80 8.16 15.53 -0.02
N VAL A 81 9.32 14.88 -0.07
CA VAL A 81 10.13 14.64 1.14
C VAL A 81 10.72 15.92 1.69
N GLU A 82 11.17 16.84 0.83
CA GLU A 82 11.61 18.19 1.24
C GLU A 82 10.49 18.96 1.96
N ALA A 83 9.29 19.00 1.39
CA ALA A 83 8.14 19.67 1.99
C ALA A 83 7.74 19.04 3.34
N ILE A 84 7.74 17.70 3.43
CA ILE A 84 7.49 16.98 4.67
C ILE A 84 8.57 17.33 5.70
N SER A 85 9.84 17.29 5.31
CA SER A 85 10.98 17.64 6.17
C SER A 85 10.85 19.06 6.74
N ALA A 86 10.55 20.04 5.90
CA ALA A 86 10.35 21.43 6.32
C ALA A 86 9.19 21.57 7.30
N LYS A 87 8.06 20.91 7.02
CA LYS A 87 6.85 20.95 7.86
C LYS A 87 7.03 20.29 9.22
N THR A 88 7.81 19.20 9.27
CA THR A 88 7.92 18.33 10.46
C THR A 88 9.21 18.53 11.26
N GLY A 89 10.04 19.49 10.88
CA GLY A 89 11.37 19.68 11.50
C GLY A 89 12.33 18.54 11.19
N GLY A 90 12.22 17.93 10.01
CA GLY A 90 13.10 16.86 9.53
C GLY A 90 12.79 15.48 10.11
N ARG A 91 11.60 15.25 10.63
CA ARG A 91 11.17 14.03 11.32
C ARG A 91 10.01 13.35 10.62
N LEU A 92 10.02 12.02 10.63
CA LEU A 92 8.89 11.17 10.27
C LEU A 92 8.86 9.97 11.24
N ASP A 93 7.69 9.58 11.73
CA ASP A 93 7.57 8.45 12.65
C ASP A 93 7.08 7.18 11.93
N VAL A 94 6.21 7.33 10.93
CA VAL A 94 5.67 6.22 10.15
C VAL A 94 5.64 6.57 8.67
N LEU A 95 6.24 5.72 7.83
CA LEU A 95 6.06 5.74 6.39
C LEU A 95 5.21 4.53 5.95
N ILE A 96 4.09 4.80 5.26
CA ILE A 96 3.22 3.76 4.71
C ILE A 96 3.27 3.85 3.17
N ASN A 97 4.05 2.96 2.56
CA ASN A 97 4.10 2.77 1.12
C ASN A 97 2.86 1.99 0.67
N ASN A 98 1.72 2.69 0.51
CA ASN A 98 0.46 2.11 0.08
C ASN A 98 0.19 2.33 -1.40
N GLY A 99 0.67 3.41 -2.00
CA GLY A 99 0.48 3.70 -3.42
C GLY A 99 0.91 2.54 -4.30
N GLY A 100 0.09 2.21 -5.28
CA GLY A 100 0.35 1.11 -6.19
C GLY A 100 -0.61 1.11 -7.38
N ALA A 101 -0.24 0.37 -8.42
CA ALA A 101 -1.00 0.27 -9.66
C ALA A 101 -1.05 -1.18 -10.18
N SER A 102 -2.09 -1.49 -10.94
CA SER A 102 -2.23 -2.72 -11.73
C SER A 102 -2.72 -2.34 -13.12
N PHE A 103 -1.98 -2.74 -14.13
CA PHE A 103 -2.26 -2.49 -15.55
C PHE A 103 -2.49 -3.79 -16.33
N ASP A 104 -2.63 -4.94 -15.67
CA ASP A 104 -2.88 -6.21 -16.35
C ASP A 104 -4.14 -6.15 -17.23
N ASN A 105 -5.21 -5.45 -16.79
CA ASN A 105 -6.43 -5.26 -17.54
C ASN A 105 -6.31 -4.22 -18.67
N ASP A 106 -5.22 -3.46 -18.73
CA ASP A 106 -4.99 -2.45 -19.77
C ASP A 106 -4.19 -3.01 -20.97
N ILE A 107 -3.76 -4.28 -20.91
CA ILE A 107 -2.99 -4.95 -21.97
C ILE A 107 -3.87 -5.22 -23.19
N ALA A 108 -3.32 -4.97 -24.41
CA ALA A 108 -3.98 -5.27 -25.67
C ALA A 108 -4.27 -6.79 -25.82
N PRO A 109 -5.36 -7.19 -26.52
CA PRO A 109 -6.33 -6.35 -27.26
C PRO A 109 -7.43 -5.75 -26.39
N HIS A 110 -7.37 -5.93 -25.07
CA HIS A 110 -8.35 -5.45 -24.11
C HIS A 110 -7.89 -4.13 -23.45
N GLY A 111 -8.73 -3.55 -22.67
CA GLY A 111 -8.43 -2.35 -21.89
C GLY A 111 -8.00 -1.15 -22.72
N LYS A 112 -6.92 -0.48 -22.31
CA LYS A 112 -6.39 0.73 -22.97
C LYS A 112 -5.40 0.44 -24.09
N GLY A 113 -5.20 -0.82 -24.46
CA GLY A 113 -4.31 -1.22 -25.54
C GLY A 113 -2.81 -1.09 -25.24
N MET A 114 -2.41 -1.15 -23.98
CA MET A 114 -0.98 -1.15 -23.60
C MET A 114 -0.27 -2.39 -24.16
N SER A 115 1.00 -2.24 -24.55
CA SER A 115 1.82 -3.41 -24.80
C SER A 115 2.09 -4.17 -23.49
N VAL A 116 2.34 -5.48 -23.58
CA VAL A 116 2.71 -6.29 -22.40
C VAL A 116 3.92 -5.69 -21.69
N ARG A 117 4.94 -5.25 -22.43
CA ARG A 117 6.16 -4.66 -21.85
C ARG A 117 5.86 -3.36 -21.12
N ASP A 118 5.07 -2.47 -21.71
CA ASP A 118 4.76 -1.18 -21.10
C ASP A 118 3.95 -1.36 -19.82
N ALA A 119 2.97 -2.27 -19.82
CA ALA A 119 2.18 -2.59 -18.63
C ALA A 119 3.06 -3.15 -17.49
N PHE A 120 3.96 -4.09 -17.80
CA PHE A 120 4.88 -4.66 -16.83
C PHE A 120 5.85 -3.62 -16.27
N ASN A 121 6.46 -2.83 -17.15
CA ASN A 121 7.36 -1.75 -16.75
C ASN A 121 6.64 -0.73 -15.86
N ALA A 122 5.45 -0.28 -16.25
CA ALA A 122 4.68 0.68 -15.45
C ALA A 122 4.25 0.13 -14.08
N MET A 123 3.90 -1.18 -14.01
CA MET A 123 3.60 -1.81 -12.72
C MET A 123 4.84 -1.91 -11.84
N TRP A 124 5.98 -2.28 -12.39
CA TRP A 124 7.24 -2.34 -11.65
C TRP A 124 7.68 -0.95 -11.20
N ASP A 125 7.61 0.02 -12.09
CA ASP A 125 7.99 1.40 -11.83
C ASP A 125 7.25 1.98 -10.61
N VAL A 126 5.92 1.91 -10.62
CA VAL A 126 5.11 2.45 -9.52
C VAL A 126 5.23 1.61 -8.24
N ASN A 127 5.11 0.27 -8.34
CA ASN A 127 5.00 -0.56 -7.14
C ASN A 127 6.35 -0.85 -6.48
N VAL A 128 7.47 -0.82 -7.22
CA VAL A 128 8.79 -1.21 -6.74
C VAL A 128 9.78 -0.06 -6.80
N SER A 129 10.06 0.49 -8.01
CA SER A 129 11.10 1.50 -8.19
C SER A 129 10.77 2.81 -7.46
N GLY A 130 9.62 3.42 -7.72
CA GLY A 130 9.20 4.66 -7.06
C GLY A 130 9.00 4.47 -5.56
N THR A 131 8.50 3.31 -5.13
CA THR A 131 8.44 2.96 -3.71
C THR A 131 9.82 2.90 -3.07
N HIS A 132 10.83 2.37 -3.78
CA HIS A 132 12.21 2.34 -3.32
C HIS A 132 12.80 3.74 -3.22
N VAL A 133 12.65 4.56 -4.28
CA VAL A 133 13.12 5.95 -4.31
C VAL A 133 12.53 6.75 -3.15
N LEU A 134 11.20 6.70 -2.96
CA LEU A 134 10.57 7.37 -1.82
C LEU A 134 11.13 6.90 -0.48
N THR A 135 11.28 5.60 -0.30
CA THR A 135 11.79 5.04 0.95
C THR A 135 13.22 5.51 1.22
N GLN A 136 14.08 5.55 0.19
CA GLN A 136 15.45 6.05 0.29
C GLN A 136 15.48 7.54 0.69
N LEU A 137 14.66 8.37 0.08
CA LEU A 137 14.56 9.79 0.40
C LEU A 137 14.03 10.05 1.80
N ALA A 138 13.05 9.25 2.26
CA ALA A 138 12.40 9.42 3.56
C ALA A 138 13.16 8.75 4.73
N ALA A 139 14.05 7.80 4.47
CA ALA A 139 14.81 7.10 5.51
C ALA A 139 15.52 8.04 6.50
N PRO A 140 16.21 9.13 6.07
CA PRO A 140 16.82 10.07 7.01
C PRO A 140 15.83 10.74 7.98
N LEU A 141 14.55 10.89 7.59
CA LEU A 141 13.50 11.43 8.43
C LEU A 141 13.02 10.38 9.46
N LEU A 142 12.92 9.12 9.06
CA LEU A 142 12.58 8.01 9.95
C LEU A 142 13.62 7.82 11.04
N LEU A 143 14.92 7.98 10.71
CA LEU A 143 16.01 7.90 11.70
C LEU A 143 15.96 9.01 12.77
N LYS A 144 15.20 10.08 12.53
CA LYS A 144 14.96 11.17 13.47
C LYS A 144 13.61 11.05 14.19
N SER A 145 12.96 9.89 14.10
CA SER A 145 11.70 9.64 14.80
C SER A 145 11.82 9.87 16.30
N GLN A 146 10.76 10.43 16.88
CA GLN A 146 10.62 10.61 18.32
C GLN A 146 9.45 9.79 18.90
N SER A 147 8.93 8.84 18.10
CA SER A 147 7.88 7.94 18.55
C SER A 147 8.39 7.02 19.66
N GLY A 148 7.66 6.95 20.75
CA GLY A 148 7.93 5.99 21.83
C GLY A 148 7.82 4.52 21.38
N ASN A 149 7.16 4.27 20.25
CA ASN A 149 7.04 2.95 19.64
C ASN A 149 8.17 2.63 18.62
N GLY A 150 9.07 3.60 18.37
CA GLY A 150 10.10 3.55 17.34
C GLY A 150 9.57 3.82 15.93
N PRO A 151 10.48 4.15 14.98
CA PRO A 151 10.13 4.41 13.59
C PRO A 151 9.59 3.16 12.90
N ARG A 152 8.59 3.36 12.02
CA ARG A 152 7.91 2.28 11.31
C ARG A 152 7.90 2.51 9.81
N LEU A 153 8.21 1.46 9.06
CA LEU A 153 8.21 1.44 7.60
C LEU A 153 7.32 0.28 7.12
N LEU A 154 6.22 0.61 6.45
CA LEU A 154 5.24 -0.36 5.98
C LEU A 154 5.18 -0.36 4.45
N PHE A 155 5.10 -1.54 3.86
CA PHE A 155 4.87 -1.76 2.43
C PHE A 155 3.56 -2.50 2.23
N VAL A 156 2.59 -1.90 1.56
CA VAL A 156 1.33 -2.58 1.24
C VAL A 156 1.56 -3.49 0.03
N THR A 157 1.58 -4.79 0.32
CA THR A 157 1.74 -5.86 -0.65
C THR A 157 0.39 -6.52 -0.99
N SER A 158 0.38 -7.79 -1.34
CA SER A 158 -0.82 -8.52 -1.75
C SER A 158 -0.77 -9.97 -1.29
N GLY A 159 -1.92 -10.55 -1.01
CA GLY A 159 -2.07 -12.00 -0.84
C GLY A 159 -1.69 -12.80 -2.07
N THR A 160 -1.65 -12.16 -3.25
CA THR A 160 -1.27 -12.81 -4.50
C THR A 160 0.24 -12.81 -4.76
N SER A 161 1.05 -12.21 -3.87
CA SER A 161 2.51 -12.07 -4.00
C SER A 161 3.31 -13.21 -3.37
N THR A 162 2.66 -14.19 -2.78
CA THR A 162 3.31 -15.36 -2.18
C THR A 162 3.67 -16.40 -3.25
N LEU A 163 4.89 -16.90 -3.23
CA LEU A 163 5.32 -18.01 -4.10
C LEU A 163 4.79 -19.35 -3.57
N THR A 164 4.84 -19.55 -2.26
CA THR A 164 4.35 -20.78 -1.61
C THR A 164 2.89 -21.08 -1.95
N GLU A 165 2.02 -20.07 -1.91
CA GLU A 165 0.59 -20.28 -2.17
C GLU A 165 0.25 -20.42 -3.67
N THR A 166 1.22 -20.26 -4.59
CA THR A 166 0.99 -20.58 -6.01
C THR A 166 0.79 -22.07 -6.27
N GLU A 167 1.22 -22.90 -5.33
CA GLU A 167 1.07 -24.37 -5.38
C GLU A 167 -0.24 -24.87 -4.76
N ILE A 168 -1.08 -23.97 -4.22
CA ILE A 168 -2.37 -24.31 -3.62
C ILE A 168 -3.47 -24.23 -4.67
N PHE A 169 -4.15 -25.36 -4.92
CA PHE A 169 -5.22 -25.49 -5.92
C PHE A 169 -6.56 -25.93 -5.33
N ASP A 170 -6.60 -26.32 -4.08
CA ASP A 170 -7.76 -26.91 -3.39
C ASP A 170 -8.68 -25.87 -2.69
N THR A 171 -8.29 -24.59 -2.75
CA THR A 171 -9.13 -23.49 -2.25
C THR A 171 -9.80 -22.71 -3.39
N PRO A 172 -10.97 -22.08 -3.17
CA PRO A 172 -11.61 -21.26 -4.20
C PRO A 172 -10.72 -20.15 -4.74
N MET A 173 -9.88 -19.54 -3.89
CA MET A 173 -8.93 -18.51 -4.31
C MET A 173 -7.78 -19.12 -5.11
N GLY A 174 -7.26 -20.26 -4.67
CA GLY A 174 -6.21 -21.01 -5.40
C GLY A 174 -6.69 -21.43 -6.79
N GLN A 175 -7.89 -21.96 -6.92
CA GLN A 175 -8.47 -22.29 -8.22
C GLN A 175 -8.59 -21.07 -9.14
N ARG A 176 -8.97 -19.92 -8.63
CA ARG A 176 -9.10 -18.69 -9.43
C ARG A 176 -7.76 -18.10 -9.86
N LEU A 177 -6.73 -18.19 -9.02
CA LEU A 177 -5.44 -17.53 -9.25
C LEU A 177 -4.37 -18.44 -9.84
N ASN A 178 -4.45 -19.75 -9.59
CA ASN A 178 -3.37 -20.68 -9.87
C ASN A 178 -3.78 -21.78 -10.87
N ALA A 179 -5.07 -21.90 -11.24
CA ALA A 179 -5.50 -22.89 -12.23
C ALA A 179 -4.75 -22.71 -13.55
N SER A 180 -4.22 -23.83 -14.07
CA SER A 180 -3.55 -23.84 -15.36
C SER A 180 -4.57 -23.69 -16.48
N PRO A 181 -4.34 -22.79 -17.46
CA PRO A 181 -5.19 -22.69 -18.63
C PRO A 181 -5.04 -23.95 -19.51
N PRO A 182 -6.01 -24.23 -20.40
CA PRO A 182 -5.92 -25.35 -21.35
C PRO A 182 -4.62 -25.36 -22.15
N ALA A 183 -4.23 -26.54 -22.64
CA ALA A 183 -3.06 -26.68 -23.50
C ALA A 183 -3.25 -25.88 -24.80
N GLY A 184 -2.14 -25.39 -25.36
CA GLY A 184 -2.12 -24.60 -26.59
C GLY A 184 -1.47 -23.23 -26.42
N TRP A 185 -1.18 -22.56 -27.53
CA TRP A 185 -0.66 -21.18 -27.56
C TRP A 185 -1.13 -20.50 -28.85
N PRO A 186 -1.49 -19.21 -28.85
CA PRO A 186 -1.61 -18.36 -27.65
C PRO A 186 -2.70 -18.86 -26.70
N LYS A 187 -2.57 -18.53 -25.42
CA LYS A 187 -3.64 -18.81 -24.47
C LYS A 187 -4.85 -17.95 -24.82
N GLU A 188 -5.98 -18.59 -25.05
CA GLU A 188 -7.25 -17.87 -25.10
C GLU A 188 -7.44 -17.11 -23.78
N SER A 189 -8.05 -15.93 -23.85
CA SER A 189 -8.35 -15.15 -22.65
C SER A 189 -8.97 -16.10 -21.63
N ALA A 190 -8.37 -16.19 -20.47
CA ALA A 190 -8.84 -17.04 -19.41
C ALA A 190 -10.34 -16.80 -19.23
N GLY A 191 -11.17 -17.85 -19.39
CA GLY A 191 -12.61 -17.75 -19.41
C GLY A 191 -13.20 -16.97 -18.23
N GLU A 192 -14.45 -16.62 -18.27
CA GLU A 192 -15.13 -15.88 -17.19
C GLU A 192 -14.76 -16.47 -15.82
N GLY A 193 -14.11 -15.65 -14.98
CA GLY A 193 -13.71 -16.01 -13.62
C GLY A 193 -12.21 -16.27 -13.38
N THR A 194 -11.35 -16.37 -14.40
CA THR A 194 -9.90 -16.41 -14.21
C THR A 194 -9.32 -15.00 -14.28
N MET A 195 -8.49 -14.66 -13.29
CA MET A 195 -7.81 -13.36 -13.24
C MET A 195 -6.41 -13.47 -13.82
N SER A 196 -6.14 -12.78 -14.94
CA SER A 196 -4.76 -12.58 -15.38
C SER A 196 -4.21 -11.37 -14.62
N VAL A 197 -3.37 -11.61 -13.63
CA VAL A 197 -2.73 -10.58 -12.79
C VAL A 197 -1.23 -10.82 -12.70
N THR A 198 -0.64 -11.31 -13.79
CA THR A 198 0.75 -11.76 -13.84
C THR A 198 1.74 -10.64 -13.53
N GLY A 199 1.53 -9.46 -14.13
CA GLY A 199 2.40 -8.31 -13.91
C GLY A 199 2.27 -7.76 -12.49
N TYR A 200 1.06 -7.64 -11.99
CA TYR A 200 0.81 -7.19 -10.61
C TYR A 200 1.40 -8.16 -9.57
N ARG A 201 1.18 -9.47 -9.72
CA ARG A 201 1.76 -10.49 -8.83
C ARG A 201 3.27 -10.41 -8.81
N SER A 202 3.90 -10.33 -10.00
CA SER A 202 5.36 -10.22 -10.14
C SER A 202 5.90 -8.96 -9.42
N ALA A 203 5.28 -7.81 -9.64
CA ALA A 203 5.68 -6.56 -8.99
C ALA A 203 5.50 -6.62 -7.45
N LYS A 204 4.39 -7.18 -6.95
CA LYS A 204 4.17 -7.31 -5.50
C LYS A 204 5.07 -8.36 -4.84
N THR A 205 5.49 -9.40 -5.55
CA THR A 205 6.54 -10.33 -5.09
C THR A 205 7.90 -9.62 -5.02
N GLY A 206 8.24 -8.82 -6.05
CA GLY A 206 9.43 -7.96 -6.03
C GLY A 206 9.40 -6.96 -4.86
N LEU A 207 8.24 -6.39 -4.55
CA LEU A 207 8.06 -5.50 -3.39
C LEU A 207 8.30 -6.23 -2.06
N ASN A 208 7.95 -7.51 -1.94
CA ASN A 208 8.26 -8.30 -0.73
C ASN A 208 9.78 -8.43 -0.55
N MET A 209 10.53 -8.67 -1.64
CA MET A 209 11.99 -8.71 -1.56
C MET A 209 12.58 -7.34 -1.21
N LEU A 210 12.05 -6.26 -1.78
CA LEU A 210 12.46 -4.90 -1.43
C LEU A 210 12.24 -4.61 0.05
N MET A 211 11.09 -4.99 0.61
CA MET A 211 10.82 -4.87 2.06
C MET A 211 11.86 -5.63 2.89
N ARG A 212 12.22 -6.85 2.48
CA ARG A 212 13.23 -7.65 3.19
C ARG A 212 14.60 -6.96 3.21
N GLU A 213 14.98 -6.34 2.08
CA GLU A 213 16.23 -5.56 2.00
C GLU A 213 16.18 -4.33 2.92
N TRP A 214 15.07 -3.59 2.92
CA TRP A 214 14.92 -2.47 3.85
C TRP A 214 14.92 -2.91 5.31
N ALA A 215 14.31 -4.04 5.63
CA ALA A 215 14.36 -4.62 6.99
C ALA A 215 15.79 -5.01 7.40
N ARG A 216 16.63 -5.45 6.44
CA ARG A 216 18.05 -5.72 6.65
C ARG A 216 18.86 -4.44 6.81
N ILE A 217 18.67 -3.48 5.91
CA ILE A 217 19.42 -2.20 5.87
C ILE A 217 19.20 -1.41 7.15
N LEU A 218 17.95 -1.26 7.60
CA LEU A 218 17.58 -0.39 8.73
C LEU A 218 17.53 -1.10 10.09
N ARG A 219 17.95 -2.37 10.15
CA ARG A 219 17.90 -3.17 11.38
C ARG A 219 18.64 -2.54 12.54
N ASN A 220 19.87 -2.09 12.29
CA ASN A 220 20.73 -1.52 13.33
C ASN A 220 20.32 -0.10 13.73
N ASP A 221 19.50 0.55 12.91
CA ASP A 221 18.92 1.87 13.19
C ASP A 221 17.60 1.78 13.97
N GLY A 222 17.14 0.56 14.29
CA GLY A 222 15.94 0.33 15.07
C GLY A 222 14.62 0.61 14.34
N VAL A 223 14.65 0.78 13.02
CA VAL A 223 13.43 0.94 12.21
C VAL A 223 12.74 -0.41 12.08
N LYS A 224 11.49 -0.45 12.47
CA LYS A 224 10.64 -1.65 12.36
C LYS A 224 10.00 -1.68 10.98
N VAL A 225 10.18 -2.77 10.23
CA VAL A 225 9.76 -2.88 8.81
C VAL A 225 8.85 -4.07 8.62
N TRP A 226 7.73 -3.88 7.88
CA TRP A 226 6.79 -4.93 7.50
C TRP A 226 6.33 -4.77 6.05
N ALA A 227 5.91 -5.88 5.45
CA ALA A 227 4.91 -5.83 4.39
C ALA A 227 3.54 -6.17 4.97
N VAL A 228 2.49 -5.53 4.45
CA VAL A 228 1.10 -5.77 4.89
C VAL A 228 0.29 -6.24 3.70
N SER A 229 -0.30 -7.42 3.82
CA SER A 229 -1.25 -8.00 2.88
C SER A 229 -2.66 -7.80 3.44
N PRO A 230 -3.39 -6.75 3.04
CA PRO A 230 -4.62 -6.34 3.70
C PRO A 230 -5.83 -7.22 3.40
N GLY A 231 -5.70 -8.14 2.42
CA GLY A 231 -6.75 -9.02 1.95
C GLY A 231 -7.24 -8.70 0.54
N PHE A 232 -8.20 -9.49 0.05
CA PHE A 232 -8.92 -9.21 -1.18
C PHE A 232 -10.00 -8.18 -0.88
N LEU A 233 -9.82 -6.95 -1.35
CA LEU A 233 -10.63 -5.78 -1.00
C LEU A 233 -11.37 -5.21 -2.20
N ALA A 234 -12.59 -4.73 -1.99
CA ALA A 234 -13.42 -4.09 -3.01
C ALA A 234 -12.98 -2.64 -3.28
N THR A 235 -11.81 -2.45 -3.89
CA THR A 235 -11.23 -1.14 -4.23
C THR A 235 -11.30 -0.85 -5.73
N GLY A 236 -10.90 0.35 -6.14
CA GLY A 236 -10.77 0.73 -7.56
C GLY A 236 -9.51 0.19 -8.25
N LEU A 237 -8.66 -0.58 -7.57
CA LEU A 237 -7.42 -1.11 -8.14
C LEU A 237 -7.71 -2.04 -9.32
N GLY A 238 -7.01 -1.82 -10.44
CA GLY A 238 -7.20 -2.60 -11.67
C GLY A 238 -8.50 -2.32 -12.43
N GLY A 239 -9.32 -1.35 -12.01
CA GLY A 239 -10.48 -0.87 -12.78
C GLY A 239 -11.68 -1.83 -12.87
N VAL A 240 -11.72 -2.90 -12.07
CA VAL A 240 -12.80 -3.92 -12.13
C VAL A 240 -14.15 -3.39 -11.60
N GLY A 241 -14.09 -2.46 -10.64
CA GLY A 241 -15.26 -1.91 -9.97
C GLY A 241 -15.63 -2.65 -8.68
N ALA A 242 -15.99 -1.85 -7.65
CA ALA A 242 -16.20 -2.36 -6.29
C ALA A 242 -17.32 -3.40 -6.20
N ASP A 243 -18.44 -3.20 -6.91
CA ASP A 243 -19.58 -4.10 -6.85
C ASP A 243 -19.28 -5.49 -7.43
N LYS A 244 -18.55 -5.55 -8.55
CA LYS A 244 -18.07 -6.80 -9.13
C LYS A 244 -17.10 -7.52 -8.20
N LEU A 245 -16.21 -6.78 -7.55
CA LEU A 245 -15.27 -7.34 -6.58
C LEU A 245 -16.00 -7.87 -5.34
N LYS A 246 -17.02 -7.15 -4.81
CA LYS A 246 -17.86 -7.64 -3.71
C LYS A 246 -18.59 -8.91 -4.07
N ALA A 247 -19.19 -8.97 -5.26
CA ALA A 247 -19.86 -10.18 -5.77
C ALA A 247 -18.86 -11.37 -5.89
N ALA A 248 -17.59 -11.09 -6.12
CA ALA A 248 -16.51 -12.06 -6.15
C ALA A 248 -15.93 -12.40 -4.75
N GLY A 249 -16.54 -11.92 -3.66
CA GLY A 249 -16.13 -12.19 -2.28
C GLY A 249 -15.07 -11.23 -1.71
N ALA A 250 -14.85 -10.07 -2.37
CA ALA A 250 -13.95 -9.06 -1.80
C ALA A 250 -14.56 -8.43 -0.54
N LEU A 251 -13.70 -8.22 0.45
CA LEU A 251 -14.06 -7.59 1.72
C LEU A 251 -14.19 -6.07 1.55
N ASP A 252 -14.84 -5.45 2.53
CA ASP A 252 -14.87 -4.00 2.64
C ASP A 252 -13.44 -3.46 2.86
N PRO A 253 -13.03 -2.38 2.17
CA PRO A 253 -11.68 -1.82 2.31
C PRO A 253 -11.32 -1.36 3.73
N SER A 254 -12.30 -1.04 4.58
CA SER A 254 -12.09 -0.67 5.99
C SER A 254 -11.38 -1.77 6.78
N VAL A 255 -11.62 -3.05 6.46
CA VAL A 255 -10.92 -4.19 7.06
C VAL A 255 -9.41 -4.11 6.82
N GLY A 256 -9.02 -3.67 5.62
CA GLY A 256 -7.61 -3.43 5.29
C GLY A 256 -7.03 -2.23 6.04
N GLY A 257 -7.81 -1.17 6.17
CA GLY A 257 -7.45 0.02 6.97
C GLY A 257 -7.12 -0.34 8.41
N GLU A 258 -7.99 -1.11 9.05
CA GLU A 258 -7.79 -1.62 10.41
C GLU A 258 -6.55 -2.51 10.54
N THR A 259 -6.31 -3.40 9.58
CA THR A 259 -5.12 -4.28 9.57
C THR A 259 -3.82 -3.44 9.55
N VAL A 260 -3.76 -2.38 8.74
CA VAL A 260 -2.60 -1.49 8.71
C VAL A 260 -2.47 -0.70 10.01
N ARG A 261 -3.58 -0.19 10.58
CA ARG A 261 -3.59 0.49 11.86
C ARG A 261 -3.03 -0.39 12.99
N GLU A 262 -3.36 -1.67 13.03
CA GLU A 262 -2.81 -2.62 14.01
C GLU A 262 -1.28 -2.69 13.96
N VAL A 263 -0.68 -2.63 12.76
CA VAL A 263 0.77 -2.60 12.59
C VAL A 263 1.34 -1.26 13.07
N VAL A 264 0.71 -0.15 12.68
CA VAL A 264 1.14 1.20 13.12
C VAL A 264 1.07 1.33 14.64
N GLU A 265 0.06 0.77 15.28
CA GLU A 265 -0.15 0.83 16.72
C GLU A 265 0.68 -0.18 17.54
N GLY A 266 1.49 -1.02 16.88
CA GLY A 266 2.42 -1.93 17.53
C GLY A 266 1.84 -3.31 17.89
N ARG A 267 0.60 -3.61 17.50
CA ARG A 267 -0.02 -4.92 17.79
C ARG A 267 0.65 -6.08 17.06
N ARG A 268 1.46 -5.77 16.04
CA ARG A 268 2.18 -6.74 15.20
C ARG A 268 3.71 -6.63 15.34
N ASP A 269 4.21 -6.07 16.44
CA ASP A 269 5.65 -5.86 16.67
C ASP A 269 6.44 -7.19 16.78
N GLY A 270 5.82 -8.28 17.16
CA GLY A 270 6.43 -9.61 17.14
C GLY A 270 6.71 -10.17 15.74
N GLU A 271 6.22 -9.49 14.67
CA GLU A 271 6.30 -9.96 13.29
C GLU A 271 7.11 -9.02 12.39
N VAL A 272 8.01 -8.22 12.96
CA VAL A 272 8.93 -7.36 12.20
C VAL A 272 9.71 -8.19 11.17
N GLY A 273 9.82 -7.67 9.94
CA GLY A 273 10.47 -8.32 8.82
C GLY A 273 9.63 -9.42 8.14
N LYS A 274 8.35 -9.51 8.45
CA LYS A 274 7.41 -10.47 7.85
C LYS A 274 6.39 -9.79 6.95
N VAL A 275 5.68 -10.59 6.17
CA VAL A 275 4.43 -10.18 5.53
C VAL A 275 3.30 -10.49 6.50
N VAL A 276 2.67 -9.46 7.05
CA VAL A 276 1.51 -9.64 7.93
C VAL A 276 0.22 -9.63 7.10
N ARG A 277 -0.62 -10.62 7.35
CA ARG A 277 -1.97 -10.74 6.83
C ARG A 277 -2.92 -10.70 8.03
N ARG A 278 -4.19 -10.40 7.82
CA ARG A 278 -5.17 -10.40 8.91
C ARG A 278 -5.11 -11.68 9.73
N GLY A 279 -4.72 -11.56 11.01
CA GLY A 279 -4.61 -12.65 11.97
C GLY A 279 -3.43 -13.62 11.82
N VAL A 280 -2.66 -13.57 10.73
CA VAL A 280 -1.56 -14.51 10.46
C VAL A 280 -0.38 -13.86 9.78
N VAL A 281 0.75 -14.55 9.74
CA VAL A 281 1.90 -14.24 8.88
C VAL A 281 1.68 -14.95 7.53
N GLN A 282 1.78 -14.20 6.44
CA GLN A 282 1.71 -14.76 5.08
C GLN A 282 3.03 -15.47 4.76
N PRO A 283 2.99 -16.68 4.16
CA PRO A 283 4.19 -17.32 3.64
C PRO A 283 4.77 -16.54 2.45
N TRP A 284 6.05 -16.81 2.14
CA TRP A 284 6.76 -16.20 1.00
C TRP A 284 6.27 -16.70 -0.34
#